data_392df84ac95e3677e9828bcdf896bc8b
#
_entry.id   392df84ac95e3677e9828bcdf896bc8b
#
_cell.length_a   1.000
_cell.length_b   1.000
_cell.length_c   1.000
_cell.angle_alpha   90.00
_cell.angle_beta   90.00
_cell.angle_gamma   90.00
#
_symmetry.space_group_name_H-M   'P 1'
#
loop_
_entity.id
_entity.type
_entity.pdbx_description
1 polymer ?
#
loop_
_entity_poly.entity_id
_entity_poly.type
_entity_poly.pdbx_seq_one_letter_code
_entity_poly.pdbx_strand_id
1 'polypeptide(L)'
;VDMSSLPVAIVAGGQAPRVQIVIPPACVPAGAACYVEGVTDTGFTWIPRGGVWSSKGLQRIIGDPLAPINTPIRYRLTTSRGLTVESEPVVRSWGGLSLMTDTAGAKPVNVLWQGTDQRELKPRVTEHEVPGRATPLVVYAPTMGRGTVSLTARTNLQDTAARKTLLA
;
A
#
# COMPACT_ATOMS: atom_id res chain seq x y z
N VAL A 1 22.48 14.96 -18.24
CA VAL A 1 21.21 14.29 -18.54
C VAL A 1 20.14 15.12 -17.87
N ASP A 2 19.33 15.77 -18.70
CA ASP A 2 18.18 16.55 -18.20
C ASP A 2 17.14 15.54 -17.65
N MET A 3 17.01 15.49 -16.33
CA MET A 3 16.11 14.58 -15.62
C MET A 3 14.86 15.36 -15.24
N SER A 4 14.08 15.73 -16.24
CA SER A 4 12.84 16.48 -16.04
C SER A 4 11.73 15.65 -15.38
N SER A 5 11.78 14.31 -15.45
CA SER A 5 10.73 13.43 -14.95
C SER A 5 11.28 12.06 -14.52
N LEU A 6 10.65 11.47 -13.50
CA LEU A 6 10.94 10.11 -13.04
C LEU A 6 10.25 9.09 -13.96
N PRO A 7 10.99 8.13 -14.55
CA PRO A 7 10.38 7.10 -15.41
C PRO A 7 9.45 6.18 -14.62
N VAL A 8 8.19 6.12 -15.04
CA VAL A 8 7.16 5.24 -14.46
C VAL A 8 6.40 4.54 -15.59
N ALA A 9 6.13 3.27 -15.42
CA ALA A 9 5.39 2.46 -16.39
C ALA A 9 4.34 1.58 -15.69
N ILE A 10 3.25 1.30 -16.40
CA ILE A 10 2.29 0.28 -15.99
C ILE A 10 2.73 -1.05 -16.60
N VAL A 11 2.98 -2.04 -15.77
CA VAL A 11 3.33 -3.39 -16.19
C VAL A 11 2.09 -4.27 -16.07
N ALA A 12 1.58 -4.72 -17.20
CA ALA A 12 0.51 -5.70 -17.31
C ALA A 12 1.12 -7.07 -17.68
N GLY A 13 0.67 -8.13 -17.04
CA GLY A 13 1.14 -9.48 -17.37
C GLY A 13 0.37 -10.51 -16.58
N GLY A 14 -0.74 -11.06 -17.11
CA GLY A 14 -1.51 -12.17 -16.57
C GLY A 14 -2.06 -12.02 -15.13
N GLN A 15 -1.69 -10.96 -14.45
CA GLN A 15 -2.07 -10.57 -13.09
C GLN A 15 -2.64 -9.15 -13.09
N ALA A 16 -3.07 -8.65 -11.93
CA ALA A 16 -3.45 -7.24 -11.81
C ALA A 16 -2.31 -6.34 -12.28
N PRO A 17 -2.62 -5.26 -13.02
CA PRO A 17 -1.61 -4.31 -13.43
C PRO A 17 -0.93 -3.72 -12.20
N ARG A 18 0.37 -3.53 -12.27
CA ARG A 18 1.18 -2.89 -11.23
C ARG A 18 1.95 -1.72 -11.80
N VAL A 19 2.26 -0.77 -10.96
CA VAL A 19 3.15 0.34 -11.34
C VAL A 19 4.60 -0.10 -11.13
N GLN A 20 5.45 0.20 -12.09
CA GLN A 20 6.90 0.02 -11.99
C GLN A 20 7.56 1.39 -12.07
N ILE A 21 8.32 1.71 -11.04
CA ILE A 21 9.05 2.97 -10.92
C ILE A 21 10.52 2.65 -11.16
N VAL A 22 11.11 3.24 -12.19
CA VAL A 22 12.54 3.07 -12.50
C VAL A 22 13.29 4.31 -12.05
N ILE A 23 14.23 4.13 -11.14
CA ILE A 23 15.02 5.22 -10.55
C ILE A 23 16.44 5.14 -11.11
N PRO A 24 16.82 6.06 -11.98
CA PRO A 24 18.15 6.07 -12.58
C PRO A 24 19.24 6.39 -11.55
N PRO A 25 20.49 5.91 -11.74
CA PRO A 25 21.61 6.19 -10.84
C PRO A 25 21.86 7.69 -10.66
N ALA A 26 21.62 8.50 -11.69
CA ALA A 26 21.82 9.95 -11.68
C ALA A 26 20.96 10.66 -10.62
N CYS A 27 19.78 10.09 -10.27
CA CYS A 27 18.88 10.64 -9.26
C CYS A 27 19.28 10.27 -7.83
N VAL A 28 20.10 9.26 -7.63
CA VAL A 28 20.30 8.63 -6.33
C VAL A 28 21.80 8.45 -6.02
N PRO A 29 22.52 9.53 -5.71
CA PRO A 29 23.94 9.45 -5.36
C PRO A 29 24.19 8.43 -4.23
N ALA A 30 25.32 7.74 -4.28
CA ALA A 30 25.70 6.79 -3.24
C ALA A 30 25.70 7.45 -1.85
N GLY A 31 25.18 6.74 -0.86
CA GLY A 31 25.06 7.20 0.52
C GLY A 31 23.88 8.14 0.79
N ALA A 32 23.11 8.55 -0.21
CA ALA A 32 21.93 9.37 0.01
C ALA A 32 20.78 8.52 0.60
N ALA A 33 20.09 9.02 1.59
CA ALA A 33 18.79 8.49 1.98
C ALA A 33 17.76 8.91 0.93
N CYS A 34 16.99 7.96 0.45
CA CYS A 34 16.01 8.14 -0.62
C CYS A 34 14.62 7.73 -0.15
N TYR A 35 13.64 8.47 -0.61
CA TYR A 35 12.24 8.29 -0.28
C TYR A 35 11.39 8.49 -1.54
N VAL A 36 10.52 7.52 -1.81
CA VAL A 36 9.53 7.60 -2.88
C VAL A 36 8.15 7.54 -2.29
N GLU A 37 7.31 8.48 -2.67
CA GLU A 37 5.90 8.49 -2.33
C GLU A 37 5.04 8.49 -3.60
N GLY A 38 3.89 7.84 -3.54
CA GLY A 38 2.82 8.00 -4.52
C GLY A 38 1.85 9.09 -4.07
N VAL A 39 1.33 9.86 -5.01
CA VAL A 39 0.41 10.97 -4.76
C VAL A 39 -0.73 10.92 -5.77
N THR A 40 -1.98 11.05 -5.30
CA THR A 40 -3.16 11.24 -6.17
C THR A 40 -3.47 12.71 -6.35
N ASP A 41 -4.26 13.04 -7.35
CA ASP A 41 -4.74 14.42 -7.56
C ASP A 41 -5.61 14.93 -6.38
N THR A 42 -6.19 14.02 -5.58
CA THR A 42 -6.94 14.37 -4.36
C THR A 42 -6.05 14.63 -3.15
N GLY A 43 -4.72 14.51 -3.28
CA GLY A 43 -3.77 14.71 -2.20
C GLY A 43 -3.56 13.47 -1.29
N PHE A 44 -4.17 12.33 -1.60
CA PHE A 44 -3.86 11.08 -0.89
C PHE A 44 -2.43 10.63 -1.23
N THR A 45 -1.64 10.31 -0.20
CA THR A 45 -0.24 9.88 -0.35
C THR A 45 -0.01 8.51 0.30
N TRP A 46 0.93 7.75 -0.26
CA TRP A 46 1.38 6.48 0.31
C TRP A 46 2.83 6.21 -0.06
N ILE A 47 3.46 5.31 0.70
CA ILE A 47 4.83 4.86 0.41
C ILE A 47 4.75 3.47 -0.21
N PRO A 48 5.22 3.28 -1.45
CA PRO A 48 5.36 1.95 -2.04
C PRO A 48 6.29 1.07 -1.19
N ARG A 49 6.06 -0.23 -1.20
CA ARG A 49 6.93 -1.17 -0.51
C ARG A 49 8.36 -1.07 -1.03
N GLY A 50 9.33 -0.81 -0.16
CA GLY A 50 10.71 -0.56 -0.53
C GLY A 50 10.98 0.88 -1.03
N GLY A 51 10.02 1.79 -0.86
CA GLY A 51 10.14 3.21 -1.21
C GLY A 51 11.05 4.03 -0.30
N VAL A 52 11.57 3.46 0.78
CA VAL A 52 12.56 4.10 1.66
C VAL A 52 13.82 3.25 1.69
N TRP A 53 14.97 3.84 1.35
CA TRP A 53 16.25 3.11 1.32
C TRP A 53 17.46 4.06 1.37
N SER A 54 18.63 3.50 1.63
CA SER A 54 19.92 4.17 1.44
C SER A 54 20.49 3.80 0.07
N SER A 55 20.81 4.79 -0.75
CA SER A 55 21.29 4.57 -2.12
C SER A 55 22.72 4.04 -2.15
N LYS A 56 22.95 3.10 -3.07
CA LYS A 56 24.31 2.63 -3.44
C LYS A 56 24.81 3.29 -4.74
N GLY A 57 24.12 4.30 -5.27
CA GLY A 57 24.47 4.92 -6.56
C GLY A 57 24.11 4.05 -7.78
N LEU A 58 23.28 3.03 -7.59
CA LEU A 58 22.84 2.11 -8.64
C LEU A 58 21.39 2.36 -9.01
N GLN A 59 21.02 1.95 -10.22
CA GLN A 59 19.62 1.92 -10.64
C GLN A 59 18.79 1.10 -9.65
N ARG A 60 17.59 1.60 -9.34
CA ARG A 60 16.62 0.90 -8.51
C ARG A 60 15.28 0.80 -9.22
N ILE A 61 14.66 -0.36 -9.11
CA ILE A 61 13.30 -0.62 -9.59
C ILE A 61 12.42 -0.91 -8.39
N ILE A 62 11.30 -0.19 -8.27
CA ILE A 62 10.30 -0.38 -7.24
C ILE A 62 8.99 -0.76 -7.93
N GLY A 63 8.41 -1.89 -7.53
CA GLY A 63 7.07 -2.29 -7.96
C GLY A 63 6.03 -1.86 -6.95
N ASP A 64 4.96 -1.21 -7.39
CA ASP A 64 3.83 -0.84 -6.56
C ASP A 64 2.54 -1.55 -7.01
N PRO A 65 2.25 -2.73 -6.46
CA PRO A 65 1.04 -3.49 -6.77
C PRO A 65 -0.19 -2.97 -6.02
N LEU A 66 -0.01 -2.11 -5.03
CA LEU A 66 -1.08 -1.59 -4.18
C LEU A 66 -1.48 -0.14 -4.52
N ALA A 67 -0.86 0.44 -5.55
CA ALA A 67 -1.24 1.76 -6.03
C ALA A 67 -2.76 1.84 -6.30
N PRO A 68 -3.41 2.98 -6.06
CA PRO A 68 -4.82 3.18 -6.41
C PRO A 68 -5.13 2.80 -7.86
N ILE A 69 -6.30 2.19 -8.09
CA ILE A 69 -6.78 1.85 -9.43
C ILE A 69 -7.66 2.97 -9.98
N ASN A 70 -7.70 3.10 -11.31
CA ASN A 70 -8.60 4.01 -12.05
C ASN A 70 -8.50 5.47 -11.62
N THR A 71 -7.38 5.86 -11.04
CA THR A 71 -7.10 7.22 -10.56
C THR A 71 -5.75 7.67 -11.09
N PRO A 72 -5.59 8.90 -11.56
CA PRO A 72 -4.29 9.46 -11.90
C PRO A 72 -3.39 9.50 -10.67
N ILE A 73 -2.20 8.99 -10.80
CA ILE A 73 -1.20 8.93 -9.73
C ILE A 73 0.15 9.41 -10.25
N ARG A 74 0.91 10.08 -9.40
CA ARG A 74 2.30 10.48 -9.65
C ARG A 74 3.18 9.91 -8.56
N TYR A 75 4.45 9.77 -8.87
CA TYR A 75 5.45 9.37 -7.88
C TYR A 75 6.48 10.47 -7.73
N ARG A 76 6.80 10.78 -6.47
CA ARG A 76 7.79 11.78 -6.09
C ARG A 76 8.95 11.10 -5.40
N LEU A 77 10.14 11.25 -5.97
CA LEU A 77 11.40 10.85 -5.34
C LEU A 77 12.00 12.07 -4.63
N THR A 78 12.32 11.90 -3.35
CA THR A 78 13.08 12.89 -2.57
C THR A 78 14.33 12.24 -2.01
N THR A 79 15.44 12.96 -2.02
CA THR A 79 16.71 12.50 -1.47
C THR A 79 17.20 13.42 -0.37
N SER A 80 17.99 12.90 0.58
CA SER A 80 18.62 13.70 1.64
C SER A 80 19.62 14.75 1.14
N ARG A 81 19.93 14.72 -0.16
CA ARG A 81 20.78 15.74 -0.81
C ARG A 81 19.98 16.86 -1.49
N GLY A 82 18.68 16.95 -1.21
CA GLY A 82 17.82 18.02 -1.70
C GLY A 82 17.28 17.84 -3.11
N LEU A 83 17.53 16.70 -3.79
CA LEU A 83 16.90 16.41 -5.07
C LEU A 83 15.45 15.98 -4.85
N THR A 84 14.53 16.58 -5.60
CA THR A 84 13.15 16.15 -5.73
C THR A 84 12.79 16.04 -7.20
N VAL A 85 12.30 14.88 -7.62
CA VAL A 85 11.87 14.60 -9.01
C VAL A 85 10.50 13.93 -8.98
N GLU A 86 9.61 14.38 -9.85
CA GLU A 86 8.26 13.80 -10.00
C GLU A 86 8.13 13.02 -11.32
N SER A 87 7.22 12.06 -11.36
CA SER A 87 6.85 11.38 -12.58
C SER A 87 5.73 12.13 -13.31
N GLU A 88 5.57 11.83 -14.59
CA GLU A 88 4.32 12.09 -15.28
C GLU A 88 3.17 11.26 -14.62
N PRO A 89 1.92 11.73 -14.72
CA PRO A 89 0.79 11.00 -14.20
C PRO A 89 0.58 9.69 -14.96
N VAL A 90 0.32 8.61 -14.23
CA VAL A 90 -0.04 7.31 -14.79
C VAL A 90 -1.36 6.83 -14.19
N VAL A 91 -2.12 6.03 -14.93
CA VAL A 91 -3.38 5.45 -14.47
C VAL A 91 -3.26 3.93 -14.47
N ARG A 92 -3.40 3.33 -13.30
CA ARG A 92 -3.47 1.88 -13.14
C ARG A 92 -4.90 1.41 -13.42
N SER A 93 -5.21 1.15 -14.68
CA SER A 93 -6.55 0.80 -15.12
C SER A 93 -6.96 -0.61 -14.66
N TRP A 94 -8.17 -0.73 -14.14
CA TRP A 94 -8.80 -1.99 -13.76
C TRP A 94 -10.26 -2.00 -14.19
N GLY A 95 -10.66 -3.05 -14.92
CA GLY A 95 -12.01 -3.15 -15.49
C GLY A 95 -13.11 -3.59 -14.53
N GLY A 96 -12.78 -3.91 -13.27
CA GLY A 96 -13.73 -4.30 -12.23
C GLY A 96 -14.06 -3.16 -11.27
N LEU A 97 -15.04 -3.39 -10.40
CA LEU A 97 -15.48 -2.41 -9.40
C LEU A 97 -14.45 -2.23 -8.27
N SER A 98 -13.92 -3.32 -7.76
CA SER A 98 -12.90 -3.31 -6.70
C SER A 98 -11.93 -4.46 -6.90
N LEU A 99 -10.67 -4.18 -6.66
CA LEU A 99 -9.58 -5.14 -6.76
C LEU A 99 -9.11 -5.56 -5.37
N MET A 100 -9.21 -6.85 -5.07
CA MET A 100 -8.58 -7.45 -3.89
C MET A 100 -7.37 -8.26 -4.35
N THR A 101 -6.22 -8.03 -3.71
CA THR A 101 -4.98 -8.77 -4.00
C THR A 101 -4.29 -9.13 -2.70
N ASP A 102 -3.33 -10.05 -2.76
CA ASP A 102 -2.33 -10.15 -1.70
C ASP A 102 -1.40 -8.91 -1.68
N THR A 103 -0.58 -8.80 -0.67
CA THR A 103 0.35 -7.66 -0.52
C THR A 103 1.44 -7.59 -1.59
N ALA A 104 1.61 -8.64 -2.38
CA ALA A 104 2.52 -8.71 -3.52
C ALA A 104 1.81 -8.40 -4.85
N GLY A 105 0.48 -8.27 -4.85
CA GLY A 105 -0.33 -8.05 -6.04
C GLY A 105 -0.45 -9.30 -6.92
N ALA A 106 -0.17 -10.49 -6.37
CA ALA A 106 -0.02 -11.71 -7.16
C ALA A 106 -1.35 -12.43 -7.43
N LYS A 107 -2.35 -12.28 -6.59
CA LYS A 107 -3.63 -13.01 -6.68
C LYS A 107 -4.80 -12.03 -6.81
N PRO A 108 -4.99 -11.40 -7.98
CA PRO A 108 -6.05 -10.43 -8.15
C PRO A 108 -7.43 -11.09 -8.18
N VAL A 109 -8.35 -10.57 -7.39
CA VAL A 109 -9.75 -10.96 -7.38
C VAL A 109 -10.62 -9.73 -7.52
N ASN A 110 -11.56 -9.77 -8.44
CA ASN A 110 -12.56 -8.73 -8.58
C ASN A 110 -13.69 -8.98 -7.57
N VAL A 111 -13.94 -8.02 -6.70
CA VAL A 111 -14.94 -8.13 -5.63
C VAL A 111 -15.93 -6.97 -5.70
N LEU A 112 -17.16 -7.25 -5.33
CA LEU A 112 -18.18 -6.25 -5.06
C LEU A 112 -18.38 -6.17 -3.55
N TRP A 113 -18.02 -5.04 -2.96
CA TRP A 113 -18.25 -4.80 -1.54
C TRP A 113 -19.73 -4.73 -1.24
N GLN A 114 -20.13 -5.43 -0.19
CA GLN A 114 -21.50 -5.42 0.30
C GLN A 114 -21.49 -5.17 1.81
N GLY A 115 -22.15 -4.10 2.22
CA GLY A 115 -22.26 -3.73 3.62
C GLY A 115 -21.21 -2.72 4.09
N THR A 116 -21.27 -2.42 5.38
CA THR A 116 -20.36 -1.49 6.05
C THR A 116 -19.10 -2.22 6.54
N ASP A 117 -17.98 -1.57 6.38
CA ASP A 117 -16.70 -1.98 6.98
C ASP A 117 -16.84 -1.87 8.52
N GLN A 118 -16.77 -2.99 9.21
CA GLN A 118 -16.79 -3.03 10.67
C GLN A 118 -15.36 -3.25 11.17
N ARG A 119 -14.88 -2.28 11.94
CA ARG A 119 -13.56 -2.34 12.59
C ARG A 119 -13.74 -2.31 14.09
N GLU A 120 -13.31 -3.35 14.75
CA GLU A 120 -13.28 -3.42 16.20
C GLU A 120 -11.84 -3.36 16.68
N LEU A 121 -11.49 -2.27 17.38
CA LEU A 121 -10.19 -2.12 18.04
C LEU A 121 -10.40 -2.39 19.53
N LYS A 122 -9.88 -3.51 20.03
CA LYS A 122 -9.93 -3.85 21.46
C LYS A 122 -8.70 -3.26 22.16
N PRO A 123 -8.90 -2.38 23.15
CA PRO A 123 -7.78 -1.96 23.99
C PRO A 123 -7.23 -3.19 24.75
N ARG A 124 -5.93 -3.24 24.95
CA ARG A 124 -5.33 -4.21 25.86
C ARG A 124 -5.53 -3.72 27.27
N VAL A 125 -6.44 -4.38 27.98
CA VAL A 125 -6.79 -4.05 29.36
C VAL A 125 -6.51 -5.26 30.23
N THR A 126 -5.87 -5.04 31.36
CA THR A 126 -5.71 -6.04 32.40
C THR A 126 -6.41 -5.52 33.67
N GLU A 127 -7.32 -6.31 34.20
CA GLU A 127 -8.01 -6.00 35.42
C GLU A 127 -7.36 -6.79 36.58
N HIS A 128 -7.03 -6.09 37.65
CA HIS A 128 -6.48 -6.69 38.86
C HIS A 128 -7.43 -6.46 40.03
N GLU A 129 -7.91 -7.53 40.60
CA GLU A 129 -8.63 -7.46 41.86
C GLU A 129 -7.63 -7.22 43.02
N VAL A 130 -7.85 -6.13 43.75
CA VAL A 130 -7.02 -5.78 44.89
C VAL A 130 -7.84 -6.00 46.16
N PRO A 131 -7.38 -6.86 47.08
CA PRO A 131 -8.09 -7.09 48.35
C PRO A 131 -8.38 -5.78 49.09
N GLY A 132 -9.64 -5.60 49.54
CA GLY A 132 -10.07 -4.39 50.24
C GLY A 132 -10.49 -3.21 49.36
N ARG A 133 -10.49 -3.35 48.02
CA ARG A 133 -11.08 -2.36 47.11
C ARG A 133 -12.41 -2.86 46.54
N ALA A 134 -13.37 -1.95 46.45
CA ALA A 134 -14.70 -2.25 45.89
C ALA A 134 -14.70 -2.31 44.36
N THR A 135 -13.63 -1.78 43.71
CA THR A 135 -13.49 -1.76 42.24
C THR A 135 -12.10 -2.27 41.82
N PRO A 136 -11.99 -3.07 40.77
CA PRO A 136 -10.70 -3.57 40.29
C PRO A 136 -9.80 -2.43 39.80
N LEU A 137 -8.49 -2.66 39.84
CA LEU A 137 -7.50 -1.78 39.21
C LEU A 137 -7.43 -2.15 37.75
N VAL A 138 -7.76 -1.18 36.87
CA VAL A 138 -7.72 -1.36 35.43
C VAL A 138 -6.43 -0.74 34.89
N VAL A 139 -5.61 -1.56 34.26
CA VAL A 139 -4.33 -1.12 33.63
C VAL A 139 -4.46 -1.22 32.12
N TYR A 140 -4.27 -0.10 31.44
CA TYR A 140 -4.24 -0.02 29.98
C TYR A 140 -2.81 -0.16 29.48
N ALA A 141 -2.59 -1.05 28.51
CA ALA A 141 -1.31 -1.11 27.81
C ALA A 141 -1.14 0.11 26.89
N PRO A 142 0.09 0.61 26.71
CA PRO A 142 0.35 1.77 25.84
C PRO A 142 0.08 1.49 24.36
N THR A 143 -0.10 0.23 23.98
CA THR A 143 -0.39 -0.19 22.61
C THR A 143 -1.78 -0.80 22.52
N MET A 144 -2.52 -0.44 21.46
CA MET A 144 -3.80 -1.08 21.15
C MET A 144 -3.63 -2.57 20.89
N GLY A 145 -4.60 -3.38 21.26
CA GLY A 145 -4.68 -4.78 20.90
C GLY A 145 -4.86 -4.99 19.40
N ARG A 146 -4.74 -6.24 18.95
CA ARG A 146 -5.07 -6.59 17.56
C ARG A 146 -6.54 -6.30 17.33
N GLY A 147 -6.80 -5.44 16.34
CA GLY A 147 -8.16 -5.19 15.86
C GLY A 147 -8.67 -6.35 15.01
N THR A 148 -9.98 -6.51 14.99
CA THR A 148 -10.68 -7.39 14.06
C THR A 148 -11.36 -6.53 13.00
N VAL A 149 -11.18 -6.90 11.73
CA VAL A 149 -11.89 -6.28 10.59
C VAL A 149 -12.81 -7.33 10.02
N SER A 150 -14.09 -7.01 9.90
CA SER A 150 -15.08 -7.83 9.20
C SER A 150 -15.43 -7.16 7.89
N LEU A 151 -15.15 -7.83 6.78
CA LEU A 151 -15.40 -7.36 5.43
C LEU A 151 -16.35 -8.33 4.73
N THR A 152 -17.42 -7.81 4.14
CA THR A 152 -18.35 -8.62 3.33
C THR A 152 -18.24 -8.22 1.87
N ALA A 153 -17.87 -9.18 1.02
CA ALA A 153 -17.75 -8.96 -0.41
C ALA A 153 -18.37 -10.13 -1.19
N ARG A 154 -18.86 -9.85 -2.40
CA ARG A 154 -19.31 -10.87 -3.35
C ARG A 154 -18.35 -10.98 -4.52
N THR A 155 -18.13 -12.20 -4.99
CA THR A 155 -17.49 -12.49 -6.28
C THR A 155 -18.55 -12.90 -7.29
N ASN A 156 -18.27 -12.73 -8.56
CA ASN A 156 -19.14 -13.28 -9.60
C ASN A 156 -19.11 -14.83 -9.52
N LEU A 157 -20.30 -15.46 -9.47
CA LEU A 157 -20.43 -16.92 -9.42
C LEU A 157 -19.77 -17.64 -10.62
N GLN A 158 -19.66 -16.96 -11.75
CA GLN A 158 -19.01 -17.49 -12.96
C GLN A 158 -17.47 -17.41 -12.91
N ASP A 159 -16.90 -16.65 -11.96
CA ASP A 159 -15.46 -16.55 -11.80
C ASP A 159 -14.92 -17.67 -10.91
N THR A 160 -14.73 -18.83 -11.53
CA THR A 160 -14.19 -20.03 -10.87
C THR A 160 -12.76 -19.81 -10.36
N ALA A 161 -11.97 -18.97 -11.03
CA ALA A 161 -10.59 -18.65 -10.62
C ALA A 161 -10.59 -17.80 -9.35
N ALA A 162 -11.43 -16.78 -9.25
CA ALA A 162 -11.60 -15.96 -8.05
C ALA A 162 -12.02 -16.81 -6.85
N ARG A 163 -12.97 -17.73 -7.02
CA ARG A 163 -13.41 -18.64 -5.95
C ARG A 163 -12.29 -19.53 -5.43
N LYS A 164 -11.50 -20.13 -6.33
CA LYS A 164 -10.33 -20.96 -5.94
C LYS A 164 -9.29 -20.15 -5.18
N THR A 165 -9.05 -18.91 -5.59
CA THR A 165 -8.07 -18.02 -4.96
C THR A 165 -8.50 -17.63 -3.53
N LEU A 166 -9.79 -17.42 -3.28
CA LEU A 166 -10.31 -17.05 -1.96
C LEU A 166 -10.36 -18.22 -0.98
N LEU A 167 -10.37 -19.46 -1.49
CA LEU A 167 -10.45 -20.68 -0.67
C LEU A 167 -9.08 -21.35 -0.44
N ALA A 168 -8.02 -20.87 -1.05
CA ALA A 168 -6.65 -21.33 -0.93
C ALA A 168 -5.85 -20.47 0.08
#